data_8faf16110e8a4c077e7b64549ad961f5
#
_entry.id   8faf16110e8a4c077e7b64549ad961f5
#
_cell.length_a   1.000
_cell.length_b   1.000
_cell.length_c   1.000
_cell.angle_alpha   90.00
_cell.angle_beta   90.00
_cell.angle_gamma   90.00
#
_symmetry.space_group_name_H-M   'P 1'
#
loop_
_entity.id
_entity.type
_entity.pdbx_description
1 polymer ?
#
loop_
_entity_poly.entity_id
_entity_poly.type
_entity_poly.pdbx_seq_one_letter_code
_entity_poly.pdbx_strand_id
1 'polypeptide(L)'
;VLAYPISSTDVRVLVDMPGKLLSIGSGEMQEYLANTMCPQLAEEIQPFFLDAVKSGRIRAVPNREMPSGPSYARGAILLGDAFNCRHPLTGGGMTVVFSDVKLLSDMLGSIKNLDDYKKVERGLKKFYEKRKGASATINILAGALYSVFAASDDPALPFMRKACFDYFKLGGVARDGPLSLLSGLNPSYYKLIMHFFAVALYGVAKQLVPIPTPSRIIRSFRIIRAATRIVQPLIRKEKILNWVPDIPI
;
A
#
# COMPACT_ATOMS: atom_id res chain seq x y z
N VAL A 1 -6.65 -11.03 -5.91
CA VAL A 1 -5.66 -12.07 -5.58
C VAL A 1 -4.27 -11.59 -6.00
N LEU A 2 -3.27 -11.82 -5.15
CA LEU A 2 -1.85 -11.55 -5.43
C LEU A 2 -1.06 -12.84 -5.23
N ALA A 3 -0.37 -13.29 -6.26
CA ALA A 3 0.50 -14.47 -6.21
C ALA A 3 1.95 -14.06 -6.55
N TYR A 4 2.91 -14.53 -5.75
CA TYR A 4 4.33 -14.25 -6.00
C TYR A 4 5.23 -15.38 -5.47
N PRO A 5 6.35 -15.66 -6.15
CA PRO A 5 7.30 -16.68 -5.70
C PRO A 5 8.03 -16.19 -4.45
N ILE A 6 8.20 -17.09 -3.48
CA ILE A 6 9.01 -16.88 -2.27
C ILE A 6 10.26 -17.75 -2.26
N SER A 7 10.30 -18.78 -3.09
CA SER A 7 11.46 -19.62 -3.36
C SER A 7 11.39 -20.14 -4.80
N SER A 8 12.33 -20.99 -5.20
CA SER A 8 12.31 -21.66 -6.51
C SER A 8 11.14 -22.65 -6.65
N THR A 9 10.54 -23.09 -5.54
CA THR A 9 9.51 -24.12 -5.50
C THR A 9 8.19 -23.66 -4.88
N ASP A 10 8.21 -22.52 -4.18
CA ASP A 10 7.06 -22.09 -3.40
C ASP A 10 6.52 -20.75 -3.89
N VAL A 11 5.21 -20.68 -4.04
CA VAL A 11 4.45 -19.47 -4.37
C VAL A 11 3.54 -19.12 -3.20
N ARG A 12 3.58 -17.87 -2.78
CA ARG A 12 2.62 -17.33 -1.81
C ARG A 12 1.46 -16.70 -2.54
N VAL A 13 0.25 -17.08 -2.12
CA VAL A 13 -0.99 -16.47 -2.61
C VAL A 13 -1.65 -15.70 -1.48
N LEU A 14 -1.91 -14.42 -1.70
CA LEU A 14 -2.68 -13.56 -0.82
C LEU A 14 -4.04 -13.30 -1.46
N VAL A 15 -5.09 -13.61 -0.72
CA VAL A 15 -6.47 -13.36 -1.14
C VAL A 15 -7.04 -12.28 -0.25
N ASP A 16 -7.42 -11.16 -0.84
CA ASP A 16 -8.19 -10.13 -0.16
C ASP A 16 -9.68 -10.43 -0.34
N MET A 17 -10.39 -10.55 0.78
CA MET A 17 -11.79 -10.93 0.80
C MET A 17 -12.61 -9.78 1.38
N PRO A 18 -13.54 -9.21 0.62
CA PRO A 18 -14.41 -8.15 1.11
C PRO A 18 -15.43 -8.69 2.12
N GLY A 19 -15.75 -7.89 3.11
CA GLY A 19 -16.79 -8.20 4.09
C GLY A 19 -16.31 -9.00 5.29
N LYS A 20 -17.18 -9.88 5.79
CA LYS A 20 -16.90 -10.68 6.99
C LYS A 20 -16.00 -11.86 6.66
N LEU A 21 -14.99 -12.07 7.50
CA LEU A 21 -14.10 -13.21 7.39
C LEU A 21 -14.89 -14.52 7.55
N LEU A 22 -14.77 -15.43 6.55
CA LEU A 22 -15.42 -16.73 6.57
C LEU A 22 -14.71 -17.67 7.55
N SER A 23 -15.46 -18.65 8.07
CA SER A 23 -14.91 -19.62 9.01
C SER A 23 -14.06 -20.68 8.27
N ILE A 24 -12.85 -20.92 8.79
CA ILE A 24 -12.00 -22.02 8.33
C ILE A 24 -12.52 -23.35 8.88
N GLY A 25 -13.03 -23.36 10.11
CA GLY A 25 -13.49 -24.59 10.79
C GLY A 25 -14.78 -25.19 10.21
N SER A 26 -15.66 -24.36 9.62
CA SER A 26 -16.89 -24.84 8.96
C SER A 26 -16.67 -25.27 7.50
N GLY A 27 -15.50 -25.02 6.91
CA GLY A 27 -15.24 -25.27 5.49
C GLY A 27 -15.67 -24.17 4.54
N GLU A 28 -16.40 -23.15 5.00
CA GLU A 28 -16.87 -22.03 4.16
C GLU A 28 -15.72 -21.29 3.46
N MET A 29 -14.59 -21.10 4.18
CA MET A 29 -13.41 -20.47 3.61
C MET A 29 -12.82 -21.29 2.48
N GLN A 30 -12.71 -22.61 2.68
CA GLN A 30 -12.17 -23.52 1.67
C GLN A 30 -13.04 -23.53 0.42
N GLU A 31 -14.37 -23.57 0.60
CA GLU A 31 -15.33 -23.52 -0.49
C GLU A 31 -15.24 -22.22 -1.28
N TYR A 32 -15.17 -21.08 -0.60
CA TYR A 32 -15.01 -19.77 -1.22
C TYR A 32 -13.69 -19.68 -2.01
N LEU A 33 -12.59 -20.13 -1.43
CA LEU A 33 -11.28 -20.12 -2.08
C LEU A 33 -11.27 -21.02 -3.32
N ALA A 34 -11.87 -22.20 -3.25
CA ALA A 34 -11.92 -23.15 -4.36
C ALA A 34 -12.83 -22.66 -5.50
N ASN A 35 -14.05 -22.21 -5.17
CA ASN A 35 -15.07 -21.94 -6.17
C ASN A 35 -15.03 -20.51 -6.73
N THR A 36 -14.61 -19.53 -5.90
CA THR A 36 -14.62 -18.11 -6.29
C THR A 36 -13.24 -17.58 -6.63
N MET A 37 -12.21 -17.96 -5.87
CA MET A 37 -10.88 -17.38 -6.02
C MET A 37 -9.99 -18.18 -6.96
N CYS A 38 -10.04 -19.51 -6.91
CA CYS A 38 -9.21 -20.36 -7.75
C CYS A 38 -9.36 -20.06 -9.27
N PRO A 39 -10.57 -19.87 -9.81
CA PRO A 39 -10.74 -19.55 -11.23
C PRO A 39 -10.13 -18.21 -11.68
N GLN A 40 -9.76 -17.33 -10.72
CA GLN A 40 -9.10 -16.06 -11.02
C GLN A 40 -7.57 -16.17 -11.11
N LEU A 41 -7.01 -17.31 -10.76
CA LEU A 41 -5.57 -17.59 -10.87
C LEU A 41 -5.23 -18.11 -12.28
N ALA A 42 -3.96 -17.96 -12.66
CA ALA A 42 -3.45 -18.61 -13.87
C ALA A 42 -3.63 -20.14 -13.76
N GLU A 43 -4.02 -20.78 -14.88
CA GLU A 43 -4.38 -22.20 -14.92
C GLU A 43 -3.28 -23.11 -14.35
N GLU A 44 -2.03 -22.75 -14.58
CA GLU A 44 -0.86 -23.48 -14.10
C GLU A 44 -0.73 -23.50 -12.58
N ILE A 45 -1.29 -22.52 -11.88
CA ILE A 45 -1.21 -22.39 -10.40
C ILE A 45 -2.43 -23.05 -9.72
N GLN A 46 -3.55 -23.15 -10.42
CA GLN A 46 -4.82 -23.63 -9.84
C GLN A 46 -4.72 -24.99 -9.13
N PRO A 47 -4.09 -26.03 -9.69
CA PRO A 47 -3.99 -27.33 -9.03
C PRO A 47 -3.24 -27.26 -7.69
N PHE A 48 -2.14 -26.51 -7.65
CA PHE A 48 -1.33 -26.32 -6.43
C PHE A 48 -2.07 -25.48 -5.39
N PHE A 49 -2.84 -24.50 -5.83
CA PHE A 49 -3.67 -23.70 -4.94
C PHE A 49 -4.77 -24.54 -4.29
N LEU A 50 -5.48 -25.37 -5.07
CA LEU A 50 -6.50 -26.27 -4.56
C LEU A 50 -5.94 -27.31 -3.57
N ASP A 51 -4.76 -27.85 -3.85
CA ASP A 51 -4.08 -28.76 -2.92
C ASP A 51 -3.74 -28.06 -1.60
N ALA A 52 -3.21 -26.83 -1.66
CA ALA A 52 -2.94 -26.02 -0.47
C ALA A 52 -4.20 -25.71 0.35
N VAL A 53 -5.32 -25.41 -0.33
CA VAL A 53 -6.64 -25.19 0.32
C VAL A 53 -7.13 -26.47 1.01
N LYS A 54 -7.05 -27.62 0.33
CA LYS A 54 -7.45 -28.93 0.89
C LYS A 54 -6.57 -29.35 2.06
N SER A 55 -5.27 -29.09 2.00
CA SER A 55 -4.33 -29.41 3.09
C SER A 55 -4.45 -28.50 4.31
N GLY A 56 -5.36 -27.53 4.30
CA GLY A 56 -5.58 -26.60 5.42
C GLY A 56 -4.47 -25.57 5.64
N ARG A 57 -3.60 -25.33 4.67
CA ARG A 57 -2.53 -24.31 4.74
C ARG A 57 -3.08 -22.89 4.60
N ILE A 58 -4.17 -22.58 5.32
CA ILE A 58 -4.86 -21.29 5.26
C ILE A 58 -4.60 -20.53 6.55
N ARG A 59 -4.17 -19.27 6.41
CA ARG A 59 -4.13 -18.31 7.51
C ARG A 59 -4.95 -17.10 7.13
N ALA A 60 -5.88 -16.73 7.99
CA ALA A 60 -6.73 -15.56 7.78
C ALA A 60 -6.51 -14.55 8.90
N VAL A 61 -6.36 -13.30 8.53
CA VAL A 61 -6.20 -12.18 9.46
C VAL A 61 -7.02 -10.99 8.94
N PRO A 62 -7.66 -10.21 9.83
CA PRO A 62 -8.34 -9.00 9.39
C PRO A 62 -7.32 -7.96 8.92
N ASN A 63 -7.58 -7.33 7.76
CA ASN A 63 -6.79 -6.19 7.30
C ASN A 63 -7.03 -5.00 8.24
N ARG A 64 -5.95 -4.40 8.69
CA ARG A 64 -5.99 -3.22 9.55
C ARG A 64 -5.02 -2.17 9.05
N GLU A 65 -5.40 -0.91 9.23
CA GLU A 65 -4.56 0.23 8.95
C GLU A 65 -4.49 1.13 10.17
N MET A 66 -3.28 1.44 10.60
CA MET A 66 -3.01 2.36 11.68
C MET A 66 -1.82 3.25 11.31
N PRO A 67 -2.06 4.54 11.01
CA PRO A 67 -0.98 5.49 10.75
C PRO A 67 -0.18 5.72 12.03
N SER A 68 1.13 5.93 11.88
CA SER A 68 1.98 6.22 13.02
C SER A 68 1.75 7.63 13.56
N GLY A 69 1.58 7.74 14.86
CA GLY A 69 1.63 9.00 15.62
C GLY A 69 2.72 8.94 16.68
N PRO A 70 3.25 10.07 17.16
CA PRO A 70 4.16 10.07 18.28
C PRO A 70 3.54 9.33 19.47
N SER A 71 4.28 8.38 20.04
CA SER A 71 3.89 7.65 21.25
C SER A 71 4.99 7.84 22.28
N TYR A 72 4.65 8.39 23.41
CA TYR A 72 5.58 8.68 24.49
C TYR A 72 5.18 7.89 25.73
N ALA A 73 5.91 6.84 26.03
CA ALA A 73 5.84 6.15 27.28
C ALA A 73 7.26 6.01 27.85
N ARG A 74 7.45 6.38 29.10
CA ARG A 74 8.76 6.28 29.75
C ARG A 74 9.17 4.81 29.83
N GLY A 75 10.38 4.50 29.31
CA GLY A 75 10.93 3.15 29.33
C GLY A 75 10.35 2.19 28.27
N ALA A 76 9.48 2.67 27.35
CA ALA A 76 8.90 1.83 26.30
C ALA A 76 8.90 2.54 24.95
N ILE A 77 9.15 1.81 23.88
CA ILE A 77 9.08 2.27 22.49
C ILE A 77 8.25 1.26 21.70
N LEU A 78 7.23 1.71 21.02
CA LEU A 78 6.46 0.89 20.07
C LEU A 78 7.17 0.84 18.71
N LEU A 79 7.17 -0.34 18.09
CA LEU A 79 7.78 -0.59 16.79
C LEU A 79 6.94 -1.57 15.98
N GLY A 80 7.13 -1.60 14.66
CA GLY A 80 6.43 -2.52 13.77
C GLY A 80 4.94 -2.26 13.68
N ASP A 81 4.16 -3.31 13.48
CA ASP A 81 2.70 -3.24 13.30
C ASP A 81 1.96 -2.79 14.56
N ALA A 82 2.55 -2.98 15.75
CA ALA A 82 2.03 -2.43 17.01
C ALA A 82 2.01 -0.88 17.03
N PHE A 83 2.87 -0.27 16.22
CA PHE A 83 3.00 1.18 16.13
C PHE A 83 2.42 1.77 14.84
N ASN A 84 2.57 1.06 13.73
CA ASN A 84 2.16 1.51 12.41
C ASN A 84 1.90 0.29 11.52
N CYS A 85 0.63 -0.03 11.27
CA CYS A 85 0.27 -1.08 10.33
C CYS A 85 -0.40 -0.51 9.08
N ARG A 86 -0.31 -1.24 7.99
CA ARG A 86 -0.81 -0.90 6.65
C ARG A 86 -1.33 -2.12 5.95
N HIS A 87 -2.10 -1.91 4.89
CA HIS A 87 -2.56 -3.02 4.06
C HIS A 87 -1.38 -3.84 3.54
N PRO A 88 -1.41 -5.18 3.62
CA PRO A 88 -0.28 -6.05 3.28
C PRO A 88 0.04 -6.13 1.78
N LEU A 89 -0.76 -5.52 0.90
CA LEU A 89 -0.65 -5.59 -0.56
C LEU A 89 0.75 -5.31 -1.10
N THR A 90 1.47 -4.36 -0.50
CA THR A 90 2.81 -3.97 -0.97
C THR A 90 3.95 -4.75 -0.32
N GLY A 91 3.66 -5.56 0.70
CA GLY A 91 4.70 -6.22 1.49
C GLY A 91 5.66 -5.26 2.24
N GLY A 92 5.43 -3.94 2.19
CA GLY A 92 6.34 -2.90 2.67
C GLY A 92 6.43 -2.74 4.19
N GLY A 93 5.73 -3.57 4.97
CA GLY A 93 5.79 -3.51 6.45
C GLY A 93 7.18 -3.73 7.00
N MET A 94 7.87 -4.78 6.55
CA MET A 94 9.24 -5.08 6.99
C MET A 94 10.24 -4.02 6.54
N THR A 95 10.10 -3.47 5.33
CA THR A 95 10.95 -2.38 4.83
C THR A 95 10.92 -1.18 5.77
N VAL A 96 9.72 -0.78 6.22
CA VAL A 96 9.58 0.32 7.19
C VAL A 96 10.19 -0.05 8.54
N VAL A 97 9.94 -1.26 9.05
CA VAL A 97 10.51 -1.71 10.34
C VAL A 97 12.03 -1.72 10.30
N PHE A 98 12.67 -2.24 9.26
CA PHE A 98 14.14 -2.22 9.15
C PHE A 98 14.69 -0.80 9.08
N SER A 99 14.02 0.10 8.37
CA SER A 99 14.37 1.53 8.39
C SER A 99 14.24 2.13 9.79
N ASP A 100 13.16 1.81 10.50
CA ASP A 100 12.92 2.26 11.87
C ASP A 100 13.98 1.72 12.83
N VAL A 101 14.33 0.43 12.75
CA VAL A 101 15.39 -0.20 13.57
C VAL A 101 16.73 0.49 13.35
N LYS A 102 17.10 0.76 12.08
CA LYS A 102 18.34 1.48 11.79
C LYS A 102 18.34 2.88 12.41
N LEU A 103 17.27 3.64 12.25
CA LEU A 103 17.16 5.00 12.82
C LEU A 103 17.20 4.97 14.34
N LEU A 104 16.54 4.01 14.98
CA LEU A 104 16.55 3.84 16.43
C LEU A 104 17.92 3.43 16.94
N SER A 105 18.59 2.50 16.27
CA SER A 105 19.93 2.06 16.62
C SER A 105 20.92 3.23 16.58
N ASP A 106 20.90 4.01 15.51
CA ASP A 106 21.76 5.19 15.36
C ASP A 106 21.47 6.24 16.46
N MET A 107 20.20 6.44 16.80
CA MET A 107 19.77 7.39 17.82
C MET A 107 20.15 6.93 19.23
N LEU A 108 19.82 5.70 19.61
CA LEU A 108 20.11 5.16 20.93
C LEU A 108 21.62 5.01 21.15
N GLY A 109 22.36 4.56 20.13
CA GLY A 109 23.81 4.42 20.18
C GLY A 109 24.55 5.75 20.39
N SER A 110 23.91 6.89 20.06
CA SER A 110 24.47 8.22 20.32
C SER A 110 24.28 8.71 21.77
N ILE A 111 23.46 8.01 22.57
CA ILE A 111 23.12 8.40 23.94
C ILE A 111 23.95 7.56 24.91
N LYS A 112 24.91 8.17 25.59
CA LYS A 112 25.82 7.48 26.54
C LYS A 112 25.10 6.91 27.78
N ASN A 113 24.06 7.58 28.26
CA ASN A 113 23.26 7.14 29.40
C ASN A 113 21.78 7.14 29.05
N LEU A 114 21.17 5.97 28.97
CA LEU A 114 19.75 5.79 28.64
C LEU A 114 18.82 6.15 29.82
N ASP A 115 19.32 6.33 31.04
CA ASP A 115 18.54 6.86 32.16
C ASP A 115 18.31 8.37 32.06
N ASP A 116 19.06 9.06 31.19
CA ASP A 116 18.79 10.46 30.85
C ASP A 116 17.56 10.58 29.96
N TYR A 117 16.40 10.49 30.60
CA TYR A 117 15.09 10.52 29.91
C TYR A 117 14.93 11.72 28.97
N LYS A 118 15.44 12.91 29.34
CA LYS A 118 15.34 14.10 28.49
C LYS A 118 16.12 13.97 27.19
N LYS A 119 17.26 13.26 27.20
CA LYS A 119 18.03 12.98 25.98
C LYS A 119 17.33 11.93 25.13
N VAL A 120 16.82 10.86 25.76
CA VAL A 120 16.04 9.81 25.08
C VAL A 120 14.81 10.41 24.42
N GLU A 121 14.02 11.21 25.11
CA GLU A 121 12.83 11.87 24.58
C GLU A 121 13.14 12.76 23.36
N ARG A 122 14.20 13.58 23.44
CA ARG A 122 14.65 14.39 22.30
C ARG A 122 15.10 13.55 21.11
N GLY A 123 15.75 12.42 21.38
CA GLY A 123 16.14 11.45 20.37
C GLY A 123 14.91 10.82 19.70
N LEU A 124 13.93 10.40 20.48
CA LEU A 124 12.66 9.85 19.97
C LEU A 124 11.88 10.84 19.12
N LYS A 125 11.84 12.11 19.51
CA LYS A 125 11.21 13.15 18.68
C LYS A 125 11.86 13.21 17.29
N LYS A 126 13.19 13.24 17.22
CA LYS A 126 13.93 13.20 15.95
C LYS A 126 13.70 11.91 15.17
N PHE A 127 13.59 10.78 15.86
CA PHE A 127 13.24 9.50 15.24
C PHE A 127 11.87 9.57 14.56
N TYR A 128 10.83 10.06 15.25
CA TYR A 128 9.49 10.19 14.68
C TYR A 128 9.45 11.14 13.48
N GLU A 129 10.21 12.21 13.49
CA GLU A 129 10.35 13.13 12.35
C GLU A 129 11.02 12.45 11.14
N LYS A 130 12.17 11.80 11.36
CA LYS A 130 12.96 11.17 10.28
C LYS A 130 12.27 9.97 9.65
N ARG A 131 11.63 9.12 10.47
CA ARG A 131 10.93 7.93 9.95
C ARG A 131 9.74 8.25 9.05
N LYS A 132 9.18 9.47 9.19
CA LYS A 132 7.96 9.87 8.47
C LYS A 132 8.10 9.76 6.95
N GLY A 133 9.28 10.05 6.40
CA GLY A 133 9.54 9.92 4.96
C GLY A 133 9.27 8.49 4.46
N ALA A 134 9.87 7.49 5.08
CA ALA A 134 9.71 6.08 4.71
C ALA A 134 8.29 5.56 5.02
N SER A 135 7.82 5.79 6.25
CA SER A 135 6.52 5.25 6.68
C SER A 135 5.35 5.82 5.89
N ALA A 136 5.29 7.15 5.70
CA ALA A 136 4.20 7.79 4.95
C ALA A 136 4.20 7.38 3.48
N THR A 137 5.39 7.28 2.84
CA THR A 137 5.48 6.83 1.44
C THR A 137 4.86 5.46 1.27
N ILE A 138 5.25 4.48 2.10
CA ILE A 138 4.73 3.11 1.98
C ILE A 138 3.26 3.02 2.41
N ASN A 139 2.83 3.76 3.42
CA ASN A 139 1.43 3.77 3.85
C ASN A 139 0.50 4.34 2.77
N ILE A 140 0.85 5.49 2.18
CA ILE A 140 0.07 6.09 1.09
C ILE A 140 0.07 5.18 -0.13
N LEU A 141 1.23 4.61 -0.48
CA LEU A 141 1.34 3.70 -1.63
C LEU A 141 0.47 2.45 -1.45
N ALA A 142 0.51 1.83 -0.26
CA ALA A 142 -0.31 0.65 0.05
C ALA A 142 -1.81 0.97 -0.06
N GLY A 143 -2.26 2.06 0.56
CA GLY A 143 -3.66 2.49 0.50
C GLY A 143 -4.12 2.89 -0.90
N ALA A 144 -3.26 3.61 -1.65
CA ALA A 144 -3.59 4.02 -3.03
C ALA A 144 -3.67 2.83 -3.98
N LEU A 145 -2.71 1.90 -3.93
CA LEU A 145 -2.74 0.68 -4.74
C LEU A 145 -3.95 -0.20 -4.36
N TYR A 146 -4.20 -0.37 -3.07
CA TYR A 146 -5.38 -1.11 -2.62
C TYR A 146 -6.66 -0.50 -3.19
N SER A 147 -6.85 0.81 -3.06
CA SER A 147 -8.04 1.50 -3.57
C SER A 147 -8.20 1.38 -5.10
N VAL A 148 -7.10 1.35 -5.85
CA VAL A 148 -7.14 1.21 -7.32
C VAL A 148 -7.40 -0.24 -7.74
N PHE A 149 -6.79 -1.23 -7.05
CA PHE A 149 -6.81 -2.63 -7.48
C PHE A 149 -7.85 -3.50 -6.76
N ALA A 150 -8.40 -3.06 -5.63
CA ALA A 150 -9.51 -3.75 -4.97
C ALA A 150 -10.76 -3.78 -5.85
N ALA A 151 -11.61 -4.76 -5.63
CA ALA A 151 -12.91 -4.85 -6.28
C ALA A 151 -13.77 -3.64 -5.88
N SER A 152 -14.26 -2.90 -6.86
CA SER A 152 -15.10 -1.71 -6.67
C SER A 152 -15.94 -1.44 -7.90
N ASP A 153 -17.13 -0.90 -7.69
CA ASP A 153 -18.08 -0.52 -8.75
C ASP A 153 -17.76 0.85 -9.37
N ASP A 154 -16.70 1.55 -8.92
CA ASP A 154 -16.31 2.84 -9.51
C ASP A 154 -15.83 2.65 -10.96
N PRO A 155 -16.57 3.18 -11.96
CA PRO A 155 -16.27 2.99 -13.37
C PRO A 155 -14.95 3.67 -13.82
N ALA A 156 -14.32 4.50 -12.99
CA ALA A 156 -13.03 5.11 -13.30
C ALA A 156 -11.84 4.17 -13.02
N LEU A 157 -11.97 3.22 -12.08
CA LEU A 157 -10.87 2.37 -11.65
C LEU A 157 -10.31 1.43 -12.73
N PRO A 158 -11.12 0.80 -13.60
CA PRO A 158 -10.58 0.02 -14.71
C PRO A 158 -9.66 0.83 -15.63
N PHE A 159 -10.01 2.11 -15.87
CA PHE A 159 -9.15 3.01 -16.66
C PHE A 159 -7.87 3.38 -15.94
N MET A 160 -7.93 3.61 -14.62
CA MET A 160 -6.74 3.88 -13.81
C MET A 160 -5.81 2.67 -13.75
N ARG A 161 -6.34 1.45 -13.60
CA ARG A 161 -5.55 0.21 -13.65
C ARG A 161 -4.83 0.05 -14.98
N LYS A 162 -5.55 0.23 -16.09
CA LYS A 162 -4.96 0.19 -17.43
C LYS A 162 -3.92 1.29 -17.62
N ALA A 163 -4.20 2.51 -17.18
CA ALA A 163 -3.26 3.63 -17.27
C ALA A 163 -1.99 3.38 -16.46
N CYS A 164 -2.09 2.78 -15.27
CA CYS A 164 -0.94 2.41 -14.45
C CYS A 164 -0.03 1.41 -15.19
N PHE A 165 -0.61 0.36 -15.75
CA PHE A 165 0.11 -0.64 -16.52
C PHE A 165 0.76 -0.05 -17.78
N ASP A 166 0.01 0.74 -18.57
CA ASP A 166 0.51 1.39 -19.77
C ASP A 166 1.61 2.42 -19.45
N TYR A 167 1.50 3.15 -18.32
CA TYR A 167 2.51 4.09 -17.85
C TYR A 167 3.83 3.37 -17.51
N PHE A 168 3.78 2.22 -16.85
CA PHE A 168 4.98 1.43 -16.54
C PHE A 168 5.66 0.89 -17.81
N LYS A 169 4.89 0.57 -18.84
CA LYS A 169 5.44 0.15 -20.15
C LYS A 169 6.27 1.21 -20.87
N LEU A 170 6.14 2.50 -20.50
CA LEU A 170 6.99 3.56 -21.07
C LEU A 170 8.46 3.38 -20.67
N GLY A 171 8.74 2.62 -19.59
CA GLY A 171 10.12 2.43 -19.12
C GLY A 171 10.72 3.67 -18.45
N GLY A 172 12.02 3.65 -18.17
CA GLY A 172 12.75 4.76 -17.58
C GLY A 172 12.07 5.28 -16.31
N VAL A 173 12.00 6.61 -16.15
CA VAL A 173 11.43 7.28 -14.95
C VAL A 173 10.00 6.83 -14.67
N ALA A 174 9.20 6.54 -15.70
CA ALA A 174 7.80 6.14 -15.53
C ALA A 174 7.66 4.73 -14.92
N ARG A 175 8.65 3.87 -15.09
CA ARG A 175 8.73 2.54 -14.48
C ARG A 175 9.56 2.56 -13.20
N ASP A 176 10.78 3.08 -13.28
CA ASP A 176 11.79 2.95 -12.23
C ASP A 176 11.46 3.83 -11.02
N GLY A 177 10.81 4.98 -11.24
CA GLY A 177 10.30 5.83 -10.18
C GLY A 177 9.32 5.12 -9.24
N PRO A 178 8.16 4.65 -9.73
CA PRO A 178 7.22 3.88 -8.92
C PRO A 178 7.81 2.61 -8.30
N LEU A 179 8.66 1.88 -9.02
CA LEU A 179 9.32 0.68 -8.49
C LEU A 179 10.27 1.01 -7.34
N SER A 180 11.02 2.12 -7.44
CA SER A 180 11.92 2.57 -6.35
C SER A 180 11.15 3.03 -5.11
N LEU A 181 9.94 3.56 -5.27
CA LEU A 181 9.03 3.90 -4.17
C LEU A 181 8.49 2.63 -3.51
N LEU A 182 8.05 1.65 -4.30
CA LEU A 182 7.49 0.39 -3.83
C LEU A 182 8.54 -0.44 -3.06
N SER A 183 9.77 -0.48 -3.54
CA SER A 183 10.88 -1.19 -2.89
C SER A 183 11.44 -0.47 -1.67
N GLY A 184 11.00 0.78 -1.39
CA GLY A 184 11.52 1.60 -0.30
C GLY A 184 12.90 2.19 -0.54
N LEU A 185 13.46 2.06 -1.76
CA LEU A 185 14.76 2.65 -2.13
C LEU A 185 14.71 4.17 -2.23
N ASN A 186 13.53 4.73 -2.49
CA ASN A 186 13.32 6.16 -2.58
C ASN A 186 12.12 6.60 -1.72
N PRO A 187 12.30 6.79 -0.40
CA PRO A 187 11.21 7.10 0.53
C PRO A 187 10.76 8.56 0.42
N SER A 188 10.17 8.92 -0.71
CA SER A 188 9.69 10.27 -1.01
C SER A 188 8.21 10.30 -1.34
N TYR A 189 7.39 10.70 -0.39
CA TYR A 189 5.94 10.84 -0.61
C TYR A 189 5.59 11.92 -1.66
N TYR A 190 6.44 12.92 -1.87
CA TYR A 190 6.26 13.89 -2.96
C TYR A 190 6.36 13.22 -4.34
N LYS A 191 7.42 12.41 -4.56
CA LYS A 191 7.57 11.65 -5.80
C LYS A 191 6.44 10.65 -5.99
N LEU A 192 5.96 10.04 -4.90
CA LEU A 192 4.81 9.15 -4.94
C LEU A 192 3.57 9.88 -5.46
N ILE A 193 3.23 11.03 -4.87
CA ILE A 193 2.07 11.84 -5.28
C ILE A 193 2.22 12.27 -6.74
N MET A 194 3.41 12.71 -7.13
CA MET A 194 3.71 13.09 -8.52
C MET A 194 3.46 11.95 -9.49
N HIS A 195 4.00 10.74 -9.23
CA HIS A 195 3.79 9.58 -10.09
C HIS A 195 2.33 9.13 -10.09
N PHE A 196 1.64 9.19 -8.96
CA PHE A 196 0.22 8.84 -8.88
C PHE A 196 -0.65 9.71 -9.80
N PHE A 197 -0.44 11.04 -9.75
CA PHE A 197 -1.13 11.95 -10.66
C PHE A 197 -0.63 11.87 -12.10
N ALA A 198 0.65 11.56 -12.33
CA ALA A 198 1.16 11.30 -13.68
C ALA A 198 0.46 10.11 -14.35
N VAL A 199 0.21 9.02 -13.60
CA VAL A 199 -0.61 7.90 -14.09
C VAL A 199 -2.02 8.34 -14.43
N ALA A 200 -2.68 9.12 -13.56
CA ALA A 200 -4.04 9.61 -13.81
C ALA A 200 -4.10 10.51 -15.06
N LEU A 201 -3.16 11.45 -15.19
CA LEU A 201 -3.06 12.35 -16.36
C LEU A 201 -2.73 11.58 -17.64
N TYR A 202 -1.87 10.58 -17.56
CA TYR A 202 -1.60 9.69 -18.69
C TYR A 202 -2.87 8.94 -19.14
N GLY A 203 -3.66 8.45 -18.18
CA GLY A 203 -4.96 7.85 -18.44
C GLY A 203 -5.93 8.83 -19.13
N VAL A 204 -5.96 10.08 -18.68
CA VAL A 204 -6.75 11.16 -19.31
C VAL A 204 -6.28 11.41 -20.75
N ALA A 205 -4.97 11.58 -20.96
CA ALA A 205 -4.42 11.78 -22.31
C ALA A 205 -4.84 10.67 -23.26
N LYS A 206 -4.76 9.41 -22.81
CA LYS A 206 -5.23 8.24 -23.59
C LYS A 206 -6.74 8.28 -23.92
N GLN A 207 -7.57 8.87 -23.05
CA GLN A 207 -9.00 9.03 -23.34
C GLN A 207 -9.29 10.11 -24.37
N LEU A 208 -8.47 11.15 -24.44
CA LEU A 208 -8.71 12.30 -25.32
C LEU A 208 -8.21 12.10 -26.76
N VAL A 209 -7.34 11.11 -26.98
CA VAL A 209 -6.79 10.77 -28.32
C VAL A 209 -7.66 9.68 -28.98
N PRO A 210 -7.91 9.72 -30.31
CA PRO A 210 -7.51 10.76 -31.28
C PRO A 210 -8.44 12.01 -31.26
N ILE A 211 -9.71 11.88 -30.84
CA ILE A 211 -10.69 12.99 -30.85
C ILE A 211 -11.42 13.00 -29.50
N PRO A 212 -11.45 14.13 -28.79
CA PRO A 212 -12.18 14.27 -27.52
C PRO A 212 -13.70 14.31 -27.78
N THR A 213 -14.38 13.21 -27.51
CA THR A 213 -15.85 13.19 -27.51
C THR A 213 -16.38 13.61 -26.13
N PRO A 214 -17.65 14.12 -26.03
CA PRO A 214 -18.24 14.49 -24.74
C PRO A 214 -18.16 13.37 -23.69
N SER A 215 -18.38 12.12 -24.08
CA SER A 215 -18.28 10.95 -23.19
C SER A 215 -16.84 10.72 -22.69
N ARG A 216 -15.84 10.95 -23.53
CA ARG A 216 -14.41 10.82 -23.16
C ARG A 216 -13.99 11.95 -22.21
N ILE A 217 -14.49 13.16 -22.42
CA ILE A 217 -14.25 14.31 -21.51
C ILE A 217 -14.84 14.01 -20.13
N ILE A 218 -16.10 13.56 -20.05
CA ILE A 218 -16.74 13.19 -18.79
C ILE A 218 -15.94 12.10 -18.08
N ARG A 219 -15.46 11.09 -18.81
CA ARG A 219 -14.63 10.01 -18.28
C ARG A 219 -13.30 10.54 -17.72
N SER A 220 -12.67 11.47 -18.41
CA SER A 220 -11.44 12.13 -17.96
C SER A 220 -11.62 12.85 -16.63
N PHE A 221 -12.72 13.58 -16.45
CA PHE A 221 -13.09 14.19 -15.17
C PHE A 221 -13.28 13.15 -14.06
N ARG A 222 -13.94 12.03 -14.36
CA ARG A 222 -14.13 10.94 -13.40
C ARG A 222 -12.80 10.33 -12.96
N ILE A 223 -11.84 10.16 -13.88
CA ILE A 223 -10.49 9.65 -13.55
C ILE A 223 -9.77 10.59 -12.56
N ILE A 224 -9.74 11.88 -12.85
CA ILE A 224 -9.09 12.86 -11.95
C ILE A 224 -9.80 12.92 -10.59
N ARG A 225 -11.12 12.95 -10.60
CA ARG A 225 -11.92 12.94 -9.36
C ARG A 225 -11.65 11.67 -8.53
N ALA A 226 -11.60 10.50 -9.15
CA ALA A 226 -11.28 9.24 -8.48
C ALA A 226 -9.85 9.27 -7.92
N ALA A 227 -8.87 9.72 -8.68
CA ALA A 227 -7.49 9.86 -8.23
C ALA A 227 -7.37 10.78 -7.00
N THR A 228 -8.02 11.93 -7.04
CA THR A 228 -8.04 12.88 -5.90
C THR A 228 -8.73 12.28 -4.68
N ARG A 229 -9.88 11.64 -4.86
CA ARG A 229 -10.65 10.98 -3.80
C ARG A 229 -9.86 9.86 -3.12
N ILE A 230 -9.01 9.14 -3.85
CA ILE A 230 -8.16 8.08 -3.31
C ILE A 230 -7.00 8.67 -2.52
N VAL A 231 -6.26 9.62 -3.09
CA VAL A 231 -4.98 10.03 -2.51
C VAL A 231 -5.12 11.08 -1.39
N GLN A 232 -6.11 11.95 -1.48
CA GLN A 232 -6.29 13.06 -0.52
C GLN A 232 -6.50 12.57 0.94
N PRO A 233 -7.40 11.60 1.23
CA PRO A 233 -7.56 11.11 2.60
C PRO A 233 -6.31 10.42 3.13
N LEU A 234 -5.53 9.74 2.27
CA LEU A 234 -4.29 9.08 2.66
C LEU A 234 -3.22 10.10 3.08
N ILE A 235 -3.08 11.21 2.31
CA ILE A 235 -2.18 12.31 2.65
C ILE A 235 -2.57 12.94 3.99
N ARG A 236 -3.85 13.19 4.22
CA ARG A 236 -4.37 13.76 5.47
C ARG A 236 -4.12 12.83 6.66
N LYS A 237 -4.42 11.56 6.50
CA LYS A 237 -4.21 10.53 7.53
C LYS A 237 -2.75 10.48 7.98
N GLU A 238 -1.81 10.70 7.06
CA GLU A 238 -0.38 10.73 7.35
C GLU A 238 0.12 12.07 7.90
N LYS A 239 -0.70 13.13 7.91
CA LYS A 239 -0.37 14.46 8.44
C LYS A 239 0.94 15.03 7.88
N ILE A 240 1.24 14.77 6.60
CA ILE A 240 2.46 15.22 5.93
C ILE A 240 2.33 16.61 5.31
N LEU A 241 1.10 17.07 5.08
CA LEU A 241 0.77 18.38 4.53
C LEU A 241 -0.30 19.00 5.43
N ASN A 242 0.11 19.91 6.30
CA ASN A 242 -0.81 20.58 7.24
C ASN A 242 -1.79 21.58 6.57
N TRP A 243 -1.65 21.82 5.26
CA TRP A 243 -2.39 22.82 4.50
C TRP A 243 -3.35 22.25 3.45
N VAL A 244 -3.51 20.94 3.36
CA VAL A 244 -4.47 20.35 2.40
C VAL A 244 -5.89 20.71 2.83
N PRO A 245 -6.60 21.60 2.11
CA PRO A 245 -7.93 22.06 2.50
C PRO A 245 -8.95 20.92 2.44
N ASP A 246 -10.02 21.06 3.22
CA ASP A 246 -11.19 20.18 3.13
C ASP A 246 -11.94 20.49 1.83
N ILE A 247 -11.61 19.80 0.75
CA ILE A 247 -12.41 19.84 -0.46
C ILE A 247 -13.59 18.91 -0.21
N PRO A 248 -14.82 19.40 -0.19
CA PRO A 248 -16.01 18.55 -0.07
C PRO A 248 -16.08 17.64 -1.30
N ILE A 249 -16.17 16.35 -1.05
CA ILE A 249 -16.16 15.27 -2.06
C ILE A 249 -17.58 15.00 -2.55
#